data_516aebe81d169c04b5fdfdcc84e6f929
#
_entry.id   516aebe81d169c04b5fdfdcc84e6f929
#
_cell.length_a   1.000
_cell.length_b   1.000
_cell.length_c   1.000
_cell.angle_alpha   90.00
_cell.angle_beta   90.00
_cell.angle_gamma   90.00
#
_symmetry.space_group_name_H-M   'P 1'
#
loop_
_entity.id
_entity.type
_entity.pdbx_description
1 polymer ?
#
loop_
_entity_poly.entity_id
_entity_poly.type
_entity_poly.pdbx_seq_one_letter_code
_entity_poly.pdbx_strand_id
1 'polypeptide(L)'
;RRPQYEAETTRMESDFNSKYQPFLEVQSTLDTPIRSKRQLELQELIAKGDDFRNKASRLLADKEKELIAHVRERLQQIIAQLSHDNGYAFVLNTDDNAVPFADATLCPDITSLLIDKVAF
;
A
#
# COMPACT_ATOMS: atom_id res chain seq x y z
N ARG A 1 0.49 5.75 -9.20
CA ARG A 1 -0.91 5.61 -8.74
C ARG A 1 -1.18 6.33 -7.42
N ARG A 2 -0.26 6.22 -6.44
CA ARG A 2 -0.41 6.91 -5.16
C ARG A 2 -0.58 8.43 -5.32
N PRO A 3 0.23 9.14 -6.14
CA PRO A 3 0.02 10.58 -6.36
C PRO A 3 -1.33 10.91 -6.97
N GLN A 4 -1.87 10.04 -7.85
CA GLN A 4 -3.20 10.21 -8.44
C GLN A 4 -4.30 10.09 -7.40
N TYR A 5 -4.18 9.14 -6.48
CA TYR A 5 -5.14 8.95 -5.39
C TYR A 5 -5.09 10.12 -4.40
N GLU A 6 -3.91 10.59 -4.09
CA GLU A 6 -3.71 11.77 -3.22
C GLU A 6 -4.31 13.03 -3.84
N ALA A 7 -4.10 13.25 -5.14
CA ALA A 7 -4.67 14.38 -5.87
C ALA A 7 -6.20 14.32 -5.87
N GLU A 8 -6.78 13.14 -6.09
CA GLU A 8 -8.24 12.96 -6.08
C GLU A 8 -8.82 13.17 -4.67
N THR A 9 -8.14 12.68 -3.63
CA THR A 9 -8.54 12.92 -2.25
C THR A 9 -8.54 14.40 -1.91
N THR A 10 -7.49 15.11 -2.31
CA THR A 10 -7.38 16.56 -2.11
C THR A 10 -8.50 17.31 -2.83
N ARG A 11 -8.82 16.89 -4.06
CA ARG A 11 -9.94 17.47 -4.82
C ARG A 11 -11.27 17.28 -4.10
N MET A 12 -11.52 16.09 -3.58
CA MET A 12 -12.74 15.78 -2.82
C MET A 12 -12.85 16.60 -1.54
N GLU A 13 -11.74 16.78 -0.82
CA GLU A 13 -11.68 17.62 0.38
C GLU A 13 -11.96 19.07 0.04
N SER A 14 -11.38 19.58 -1.05
CA SER A 14 -11.61 20.94 -1.53
C SER A 14 -13.06 21.16 -1.92
N ASP A 15 -13.67 20.22 -2.65
CA ASP A 15 -15.08 20.29 -3.03
C ASP A 15 -15.99 20.30 -1.80
N PHE A 16 -15.71 19.47 -0.82
CA PHE A 16 -16.45 19.47 0.44
C PHE A 16 -16.34 20.81 1.16
N ASN A 17 -15.13 21.31 1.32
CA ASN A 17 -14.89 22.58 2.01
C ASN A 17 -15.55 23.76 1.30
N SER A 18 -15.54 23.77 -0.05
CA SER A 18 -16.17 24.82 -0.82
C SER A 18 -17.70 24.89 -0.63
N LYS A 19 -18.32 23.77 -0.25
CA LYS A 19 -19.76 23.71 0.04
C LYS A 19 -20.05 23.84 1.54
N TYR A 20 -19.17 23.35 2.38
CA TYR A 20 -19.35 23.34 3.82
C TYR A 20 -19.26 24.73 4.43
N GLN A 21 -18.24 25.52 4.07
CA GLN A 21 -18.04 26.86 4.62
C GLN A 21 -19.22 27.81 4.34
N PRO A 22 -19.69 27.94 3.07
CA PRO A 22 -20.89 28.75 2.80
C PRO A 22 -22.12 28.26 3.55
N PHE A 23 -22.28 26.95 3.72
CA PHE A 23 -23.42 26.40 4.48
C PHE A 23 -23.39 26.82 5.95
N LEU A 24 -22.21 26.77 6.60
CA LEU A 24 -22.05 27.22 7.98
C LEU A 24 -22.44 28.69 8.17
N GLU A 25 -22.10 29.53 7.20
CA GLU A 25 -22.38 30.96 7.27
C GLU A 25 -23.86 31.29 7.20
N VAL A 26 -24.63 30.48 6.45
CA VAL A 26 -26.04 30.79 6.15
C VAL A 26 -27.03 29.79 6.74
N GLN A 27 -26.56 28.76 7.46
CA GLN A 27 -27.43 27.68 7.93
C GLN A 27 -28.59 28.16 8.81
N SER A 28 -28.37 29.22 9.60
CA SER A 28 -29.40 29.79 10.49
C SER A 28 -30.45 30.59 9.74
N THR A 29 -30.16 31.01 8.51
CA THR A 29 -31.06 31.83 7.68
C THR A 29 -31.81 31.00 6.63
N LEU A 30 -31.46 29.71 6.45
CA LEU A 30 -32.10 28.83 5.49
C LEU A 30 -33.38 28.23 6.05
N ASP A 31 -34.36 28.05 5.17
CA ASP A 31 -35.56 27.28 5.49
C ASP A 31 -35.19 25.82 5.78
N THR A 32 -35.98 25.20 6.65
CA THR A 32 -35.74 23.81 7.10
C THR A 32 -35.59 22.82 5.94
N PRO A 33 -36.45 22.80 4.90
CA PRO A 33 -36.27 21.88 3.78
C PRO A 33 -34.95 22.10 3.02
N ILE A 34 -34.57 23.34 2.80
CA ILE A 34 -33.31 23.69 2.10
C ILE A 34 -32.11 23.32 2.95
N ARG A 35 -32.18 23.57 4.26
CA ARG A 35 -31.11 23.20 5.21
C ARG A 35 -30.90 21.69 5.21
N SER A 36 -31.99 20.93 5.30
CA SER A 36 -31.92 19.46 5.29
C SER A 36 -31.31 18.91 4.01
N LYS A 37 -31.69 19.49 2.86
CA LYS A 37 -31.13 19.10 1.56
C LYS A 37 -29.63 19.36 1.50
N ARG A 38 -29.16 20.52 1.96
CA ARG A 38 -27.72 20.85 1.95
C ARG A 38 -26.92 19.99 2.92
N GLN A 39 -27.50 19.69 4.10
CA GLN A 39 -26.89 18.74 5.03
C GLN A 39 -26.71 17.37 4.41
N LEU A 40 -27.72 16.90 3.69
CA LEU A 40 -27.69 15.61 3.01
C LEU A 40 -26.60 15.59 1.92
N GLU A 41 -26.50 16.66 1.13
CA GLU A 41 -25.43 16.80 0.11
C GLU A 41 -24.04 16.71 0.74
N LEU A 42 -23.82 17.38 1.87
CA LEU A 42 -22.55 17.34 2.61
C LEU A 42 -22.26 15.93 3.14
N GLN A 43 -23.25 15.24 3.68
CA GLN A 43 -23.11 13.87 4.14
C GLN A 43 -22.77 12.91 3.00
N GLU A 44 -23.38 13.11 1.83
CA GLU A 44 -23.06 12.31 0.63
C GLU A 44 -21.63 12.54 0.17
N LEU A 45 -21.13 13.78 0.24
CA LEU A 45 -19.74 14.07 -0.10
C LEU A 45 -18.75 13.40 0.86
N ILE A 46 -19.06 13.38 2.15
CA ILE A 46 -18.25 12.68 3.16
C ILE A 46 -18.22 11.19 2.84
N ALA A 47 -19.38 10.60 2.58
CA ALA A 47 -19.51 9.18 2.27
C ALA A 47 -18.74 8.80 1.00
N LYS A 48 -18.79 9.62 -0.04
CA LYS A 48 -18.03 9.41 -1.27
C LYS A 48 -16.52 9.47 -1.03
N GLY A 49 -16.08 10.44 -0.22
CA GLY A 49 -14.67 10.57 0.13
C GLY A 49 -14.15 9.38 0.91
N ASP A 50 -14.89 8.91 1.88
CA ASP A 50 -14.54 7.72 2.66
C ASP A 50 -14.50 6.45 1.81
N ASP A 51 -15.50 6.27 0.94
CA ASP A 51 -15.56 5.14 0.01
C ASP A 51 -14.37 5.14 -0.94
N PHE A 52 -14.03 6.31 -1.50
CA PHE A 52 -12.89 6.45 -2.39
C PHE A 52 -11.58 6.10 -1.66
N ARG A 53 -11.37 6.63 -0.45
CA ARG A 53 -10.16 6.32 0.34
C ARG A 53 -10.03 4.84 0.64
N ASN A 54 -11.13 4.19 1.01
CA ASN A 54 -11.15 2.77 1.31
C ASN A 54 -10.82 1.94 0.07
N LYS A 55 -11.40 2.29 -1.09
CA LYS A 55 -11.11 1.62 -2.36
C LYS A 55 -9.66 1.82 -2.79
N ALA A 56 -9.15 3.04 -2.70
CA ALA A 56 -7.76 3.36 -3.06
C ALA A 56 -6.78 2.62 -2.17
N SER A 57 -7.02 2.58 -0.86
CA SER A 57 -6.20 1.85 0.11
C SER A 57 -6.15 0.36 -0.22
N ARG A 58 -7.30 -0.23 -0.56
CA ARG A 58 -7.41 -1.64 -0.92
C ARG A 58 -6.67 -1.95 -2.21
N LEU A 59 -6.83 -1.11 -3.24
CA LEU A 59 -6.13 -1.29 -4.51
C LEU A 59 -4.62 -1.16 -4.36
N LEU A 60 -4.14 -0.23 -3.54
CA LEU A 60 -2.71 -0.09 -3.25
C LEU A 60 -2.17 -1.30 -2.51
N ALA A 61 -2.91 -1.81 -1.52
CA ALA A 61 -2.52 -3.01 -0.78
C ALA A 61 -2.46 -4.24 -1.68
N ASP A 62 -3.43 -4.41 -2.57
CA ASP A 62 -3.46 -5.53 -3.53
C ASP A 62 -2.28 -5.43 -4.52
N LYS A 63 -1.97 -4.23 -4.99
CA LYS A 63 -0.85 -4.01 -5.90
C LYS A 63 0.50 -4.28 -5.22
N GLU A 64 0.65 -3.86 -3.99
CA GLU A 64 1.84 -4.15 -3.18
C GLU A 64 2.03 -5.66 -3.00
N LYS A 65 0.96 -6.38 -2.67
CA LYS A 65 0.97 -7.84 -2.55
C LYS A 65 1.41 -8.53 -3.84
N GLU A 66 0.88 -8.08 -4.97
CA GLU A 66 1.22 -8.60 -6.29
C GLU A 66 2.70 -8.39 -6.61
N LEU A 67 3.23 -7.18 -6.34
CA LEU A 67 4.63 -6.85 -6.56
C LEU A 67 5.56 -7.67 -5.67
N ILE A 68 5.20 -7.88 -4.41
CA ILE A 68 5.96 -8.71 -3.48
C ILE A 68 5.98 -10.17 -3.96
N ALA A 69 4.87 -10.69 -4.48
CA ALA A 69 4.80 -12.04 -5.01
C ALA A 69 5.73 -12.23 -6.21
N HIS A 70 5.80 -11.25 -7.12
CA HIS A 70 6.72 -11.28 -8.27
C HIS A 70 8.18 -11.24 -7.82
N VAL A 71 8.51 -10.40 -6.85
CA VAL A 71 9.87 -10.31 -6.31
C VAL A 71 10.28 -11.62 -5.65
N ARG A 72 9.39 -12.23 -4.88
CA ARG A 72 9.65 -13.53 -4.24
C ARG A 72 9.88 -14.63 -5.25
N GLU A 73 9.07 -14.69 -6.30
CA GLU A 73 9.20 -15.68 -7.35
C GLU A 73 10.55 -15.55 -8.05
N ARG A 74 10.93 -14.33 -8.44
CA ARG A 74 12.23 -14.06 -9.05
C ARG A 74 13.39 -14.43 -8.12
N LEU A 75 13.27 -14.09 -6.83
CA LEU A 75 14.29 -14.41 -5.83
C LEU A 75 14.44 -15.93 -5.68
N GLN A 76 13.35 -16.68 -5.66
CA GLN A 76 13.37 -18.13 -5.58
C GLN A 76 14.10 -18.74 -6.79
N GLN A 77 13.86 -18.22 -7.98
CA GLN A 77 14.58 -18.67 -9.20
C GLN A 77 16.07 -18.40 -9.10
N ILE A 78 16.48 -17.24 -8.63
CA ILE A 78 17.87 -16.87 -8.44
C ILE A 78 18.54 -17.75 -7.39
N ILE A 79 17.86 -18.01 -6.26
CA ILE A 79 18.34 -18.89 -5.19
C ILE A 79 18.54 -20.30 -5.73
N ALA A 80 17.59 -20.81 -6.50
CA ALA A 80 17.67 -22.15 -7.08
C ALA A 80 18.88 -22.27 -8.02
N GLN A 81 19.09 -21.28 -8.88
CA GLN A 81 20.23 -21.29 -9.82
C GLN A 81 21.57 -21.18 -9.08
N LEU A 82 21.66 -20.29 -8.11
CA LEU A 82 22.86 -20.10 -7.30
C LEU A 82 23.19 -21.37 -6.51
N SER A 83 22.17 -22.01 -5.95
CA SER A 83 22.32 -23.26 -5.20
C SER A 83 22.82 -24.41 -6.09
N HIS A 84 22.28 -24.52 -7.28
CA HIS A 84 22.69 -25.52 -8.26
C HIS A 84 24.18 -25.29 -8.66
N ASP A 85 24.56 -24.05 -8.97
CA ASP A 85 25.88 -23.70 -9.40
C ASP A 85 26.95 -23.94 -8.33
N ASN A 86 26.59 -23.78 -7.06
CA ASN A 86 27.50 -23.93 -5.92
C ASN A 86 27.34 -25.27 -5.18
N GLY A 87 26.44 -26.14 -5.61
CA GLY A 87 26.24 -27.44 -5.01
C GLY A 87 25.58 -27.43 -3.64
N TYR A 88 24.78 -26.41 -3.34
CA TYR A 88 24.04 -26.33 -2.10
C TYR A 88 22.84 -27.26 -2.13
N ALA A 89 22.62 -28.00 -1.04
CA ALA A 89 21.45 -28.87 -0.91
C ALA A 89 20.18 -28.07 -0.62
N PHE A 90 20.32 -27.01 0.18
CA PHE A 90 19.21 -26.12 0.52
C PHE A 90 19.75 -24.77 1.00
N VAL A 91 18.88 -23.77 1.00
CA VAL A 91 19.16 -22.42 1.48
C VAL A 91 18.07 -22.06 2.50
N LEU A 92 18.51 -21.57 3.67
CA LEU A 92 17.62 -21.23 4.76
C LEU A 92 17.57 -19.72 4.97
N ASN A 93 16.37 -19.20 5.24
CA ASN A 93 16.17 -17.83 5.69
C ASN A 93 16.38 -17.81 7.21
N THR A 94 17.32 -16.99 7.67
CA THR A 94 17.65 -16.87 9.10
C THR A 94 16.88 -15.77 9.82
N ASP A 95 15.97 -15.08 9.15
CA ASP A 95 15.13 -14.06 9.76
C ASP A 95 14.30 -14.66 10.91
N ASP A 96 13.89 -13.82 11.83
CA ASP A 96 13.03 -14.17 12.98
C ASP A 96 13.60 -15.29 13.86
N ASN A 97 14.92 -15.43 13.90
CA ASN A 97 15.60 -16.47 14.67
C ASN A 97 15.13 -17.90 14.32
N ALA A 98 14.71 -18.10 13.07
CA ALA A 98 14.26 -19.39 12.59
C ALA A 98 15.37 -20.45 12.61
N VAL A 99 16.64 -20.03 12.57
CA VAL A 99 17.82 -20.89 12.63
C VAL A 99 18.60 -20.54 13.91
N PRO A 100 18.49 -21.34 14.99
CA PRO A 100 19.15 -21.02 16.26
C PRO A 100 20.68 -21.01 16.20
N PHE A 101 21.26 -21.78 15.28
CA PHE A 101 22.71 -21.88 15.12
C PHE A 101 23.06 -22.24 13.68
N ALA A 102 24.10 -21.58 13.17
CA ALA A 102 24.71 -21.93 11.90
C ALA A 102 26.22 -21.67 11.99
N ASP A 103 27.01 -22.67 11.63
CA ASP A 103 28.47 -22.53 11.58
C ASP A 103 28.85 -21.71 10.33
N ALA A 104 29.52 -20.58 10.54
CA ALA A 104 29.89 -19.65 9.47
C ALA A 104 30.83 -20.25 8.43
N THR A 105 31.63 -21.27 8.80
CA THR A 105 32.53 -21.93 7.87
C THR A 105 31.84 -22.98 7.01
N LEU A 106 30.86 -23.68 7.58
CA LEU A 106 30.10 -24.73 6.87
C LEU A 106 28.86 -24.19 6.18
N CYS A 107 28.32 -23.08 6.68
CA CYS A 107 27.09 -22.47 6.17
C CYS A 107 27.38 -21.03 5.76
N PRO A 108 27.91 -20.81 4.53
CA PRO A 108 28.22 -19.46 4.08
C PRO A 108 26.96 -18.59 3.92
N ASP A 109 27.08 -17.31 4.28
CA ASP A 109 26.04 -16.34 4.06
C ASP A 109 26.10 -15.86 2.59
N ILE A 110 25.04 -16.12 1.82
CA ILE A 110 24.96 -15.77 0.41
C ILE A 110 24.15 -14.49 0.16
N THR A 111 23.80 -13.75 1.20
CA THR A 111 22.98 -12.53 1.06
C THR A 111 23.58 -11.55 0.07
N SER A 112 24.89 -11.28 0.15
CA SER A 112 25.58 -10.37 -0.75
C SER A 112 25.54 -10.83 -2.20
N LEU A 113 25.71 -12.14 -2.44
CA LEU A 113 25.63 -12.72 -3.77
C LEU A 113 24.22 -12.59 -4.36
N LEU A 114 23.19 -12.77 -3.54
CA LEU A 114 21.80 -12.61 -3.96
C LEU A 114 21.50 -11.15 -4.30
N ILE A 115 21.95 -10.22 -3.50
CA ILE A 115 21.76 -8.78 -3.75
C ILE A 115 22.35 -8.39 -5.11
N ASP A 116 23.55 -8.85 -5.41
CA ASP A 116 24.21 -8.56 -6.70
C ASP A 116 23.44 -9.13 -7.88
N LYS A 117 22.86 -10.31 -7.74
CA LYS A 117 22.11 -10.97 -8.82
C LYS A 117 20.69 -10.42 -8.98
N VAL A 118 20.11 -9.85 -7.94
CA VAL A 118 18.77 -9.24 -7.99
C VAL A 118 18.83 -7.79 -8.48
N ALA A 119 20.00 -7.16 -8.57
CA ALA A 119 20.16 -5.78 -9.02
C ALA A 119 19.50 -5.55 -10.39
N PHE A 120 18.66 -4.52 -10.45
CA PHE A 120 17.86 -4.18 -11.62
C PHE A 120 18.57 -3.12 -12.47
#